data_6ad5344582717227f649852ac3e8dc90
#
_entry.id   6ad5344582717227f649852ac3e8dc90
#
_cell.length_a   1.000
_cell.length_b   1.000
_cell.length_c   1.000
_cell.angle_alpha   90.00
_cell.angle_beta   90.00
_cell.angle_gamma   90.00
#
_symmetry.space_group_name_H-M   'P 1'
#
loop_
_entity.id
_entity.type
_entity.pdbx_description
1 polymer ?
#
loop_
_entity_poly.entity_id
_entity_poly.type
_entity_poly.pdbx_seq_one_letter_code
_entity_poly.pdbx_strand_id
1 'polypeptide(L)'
;RYLPRMAKGEFLGAFSMSEPNAGSDISNISCRARKDGTGYLISGNKYWCTFADGADFLIIIARTSDAPPGKRHMGLSMFFVEKKRGTLPKGVSGAPIPKIGYFGWKTYELAFDNFRVEAADMIGEEGHAFYYATSGLETARAHTAARAIGLAQGALDDSIRYAGERRQ
;
A
#
# COMPACT_ATOMS: atom_id res chain seq x y z
N ARG A 1 15.85 2.62 13.83
CA ARG A 1 15.49 3.99 13.43
C ARG A 1 13.98 4.13 13.27
N TYR A 2 13.29 3.30 12.48
CA TYR A 2 11.88 3.45 12.12
C TYR A 2 10.91 2.70 13.03
N LEU A 3 11.16 1.42 13.32
CA LEU A 3 10.22 0.53 14.01
C LEU A 3 9.72 1.07 15.38
N PRO A 4 10.56 1.64 16.26
CA PRO A 4 10.06 2.18 17.52
C PRO A 4 9.08 3.34 17.34
N ARG A 5 9.28 4.18 16.34
CA ARG A 5 8.38 5.30 16.02
C ARG A 5 7.07 4.81 15.39
N MET A 6 7.16 3.78 14.54
CA MET A 6 5.98 3.14 13.95
C MET A 6 5.12 2.48 15.04
N ALA A 7 5.74 1.76 15.98
CA ALA A 7 5.04 1.12 17.09
C ALA A 7 4.32 2.13 18.02
N LYS A 8 4.83 3.36 18.12
CA LYS A 8 4.18 4.46 18.86
C LYS A 8 3.15 5.25 18.04
N GLY A 9 2.99 4.95 16.75
CA GLY A 9 2.14 5.74 15.84
C GLY A 9 2.71 7.11 15.48
N GLU A 10 3.98 7.37 15.77
CA GLU A 10 4.66 8.63 15.46
C GLU A 10 5.14 8.71 14.01
N PHE A 11 5.21 7.57 13.32
CA PHE A 11 5.71 7.44 11.95
C PHE A 11 4.81 6.48 11.16
N LEU A 12 4.02 7.03 10.24
CA LEU A 12 2.95 6.34 9.54
C LEU A 12 3.33 6.09 8.08
N GLY A 13 2.98 4.92 7.57
CA GLY A 13 3.26 4.52 6.20
C GLY A 13 2.01 4.38 5.34
N ALA A 14 2.21 4.52 4.02
CA ALA A 14 1.24 4.12 3.03
C ALA A 14 1.83 3.07 2.10
N PHE A 15 0.99 2.11 1.69
CA PHE A 15 1.41 0.97 0.87
C PHE A 15 0.91 1.13 -0.57
N SER A 16 1.85 1.30 -1.49
CA SER A 16 1.61 1.56 -2.91
C SER A 16 1.94 0.31 -3.72
N MET A 17 0.99 -0.63 -3.79
CA MET A 17 1.14 -1.93 -4.42
C MET A 17 0.22 -2.09 -5.64
N SER A 18 -1.10 -2.00 -5.41
CA SER A 18 -2.11 -2.26 -6.43
C SER A 18 -2.02 -1.30 -7.62
N GLU A 19 -2.45 -1.78 -8.78
CA GLU A 19 -2.57 -1.01 -10.01
C GLU A 19 -3.97 -1.17 -10.58
N PRO A 20 -4.41 -0.35 -11.54
CA PRO A 20 -5.73 -0.51 -12.15
C PRO A 20 -5.99 -1.94 -12.66
N ASN A 21 -4.96 -2.62 -13.17
CA ASN A 21 -5.03 -3.96 -13.73
C ASN A 21 -4.35 -5.05 -12.88
N ALA A 22 -3.89 -4.71 -11.67
CA ALA A 22 -3.19 -5.65 -10.77
C ALA A 22 -3.58 -5.40 -9.32
N GLY A 23 -4.54 -6.18 -8.83
CA GLY A 23 -5.01 -6.16 -7.45
C GLY A 23 -4.79 -7.52 -6.79
N SER A 24 -5.70 -8.48 -6.97
CA SER A 24 -5.54 -9.84 -6.45
C SER A 24 -4.34 -10.57 -7.06
N ASP A 25 -4.08 -10.34 -8.35
CA ASP A 25 -2.86 -10.83 -9.02
C ASP A 25 -1.76 -9.75 -8.97
N ILE A 26 -1.08 -9.64 -7.84
CA ILE A 26 0.07 -8.74 -7.67
C ILE A 26 1.27 -9.14 -8.54
N SER A 27 1.31 -10.37 -9.04
CA SER A 27 2.36 -10.80 -9.97
C SER A 27 2.28 -10.06 -11.31
N ASN A 28 1.12 -9.46 -11.61
CA ASN A 28 0.87 -8.71 -12.84
C ASN A 28 1.23 -7.21 -12.75
N ILE A 29 1.89 -6.77 -11.67
CA ILE A 29 2.35 -5.40 -11.52
C ILE A 29 3.22 -5.00 -12.72
N SER A 30 2.87 -3.86 -13.33
CA SER A 30 3.49 -3.30 -14.54
C SER A 30 4.31 -2.04 -14.28
N CYS A 31 4.09 -1.33 -13.16
CA CYS A 31 4.89 -0.19 -12.73
C CYS A 31 6.37 -0.60 -12.66
N ARG A 32 7.22 0.12 -13.40
CA ARG A 32 8.63 -0.25 -13.58
C ARG A 32 9.55 0.65 -12.76
N ALA A 33 10.61 0.02 -12.23
CA ALA A 33 11.75 0.70 -11.64
C ALA A 33 12.98 0.38 -12.50
N ARG A 34 13.33 1.30 -13.39
CA ARG A 34 14.48 1.16 -14.29
C ARG A 34 15.75 1.63 -13.58
N LYS A 35 16.79 0.83 -13.63
CA LYS A 35 18.10 1.16 -13.06
C LYS A 35 18.67 2.44 -13.68
N ASP A 36 19.16 3.35 -12.85
CA ASP A 36 19.75 4.63 -13.27
C ASP A 36 20.87 5.04 -12.30
N GLY A 37 22.11 4.86 -12.76
CA GLY A 37 23.28 5.08 -11.91
C GLY A 37 23.25 4.24 -10.64
N THR A 38 23.26 4.89 -9.47
CA THR A 38 23.25 4.27 -8.14
C THR A 38 21.85 3.96 -7.62
N GLY A 39 20.79 4.23 -8.39
CA GLY A 39 19.41 4.05 -7.96
C GLY A 39 18.50 3.59 -9.08
N TYR A 40 17.23 3.96 -8.97
CA TYR A 40 16.18 3.59 -9.92
C TYR A 40 15.28 4.77 -10.23
N LEU A 41 14.70 4.75 -11.43
CA LEU A 41 13.62 5.63 -11.85
C LEU A 41 12.33 4.82 -11.94
N ILE A 42 11.35 5.17 -11.10
CA ILE A 42 10.05 4.51 -11.06
C ILE A 42 9.09 5.25 -11.97
N SER A 43 8.42 4.50 -12.86
CA SER A 43 7.39 5.02 -13.77
C SER A 43 6.21 4.06 -13.85
N GLY A 44 4.99 4.60 -13.81
CA GLY A 44 3.74 3.84 -13.87
C GLY A 44 2.69 4.36 -12.90
N ASN A 45 1.58 3.65 -12.82
CA ASN A 45 0.43 4.07 -12.02
C ASN A 45 0.19 3.08 -10.88
N LYS A 46 -0.25 3.61 -9.75
CA LYS A 46 -0.72 2.84 -8.59
C LYS A 46 -2.14 3.24 -8.23
N TYR A 47 -2.89 2.31 -7.69
CA TYR A 47 -4.28 2.51 -7.31
C TYR A 47 -4.54 2.03 -5.89
N TRP A 48 -5.51 2.63 -5.22
CA TRP A 48 -5.90 2.28 -3.85
C TRP A 48 -4.80 2.51 -2.80
N CYS A 49 -3.92 3.51 -2.98
CA CYS A 49 -2.92 3.87 -1.98
C CYS A 49 -3.56 4.69 -0.85
N THR A 50 -3.99 4.03 0.20
CA THR A 50 -4.62 4.69 1.35
C THR A 50 -3.61 5.52 2.10
N PHE A 51 -4.00 6.76 2.46
CA PHE A 51 -3.22 7.70 3.25
C PHE A 51 -1.92 8.19 2.59
N ALA A 52 -1.84 8.18 1.26
CA ALA A 52 -0.61 8.52 0.54
C ALA A 52 -0.08 9.94 0.85
N ASP A 53 -0.96 10.93 0.98
CA ASP A 53 -0.56 12.31 1.33
C ASP A 53 -0.17 12.44 2.80
N GLY A 54 -0.94 11.83 3.71
CA GLY A 54 -0.77 11.97 5.16
C GLY A 54 0.37 11.14 5.75
N ALA A 55 0.90 10.16 5.02
CA ALA A 55 1.96 9.28 5.49
C ALA A 55 3.33 9.99 5.56
N ASP A 56 4.22 9.46 6.39
CA ASP A 56 5.63 9.87 6.48
C ASP A 56 6.52 9.13 5.49
N PHE A 57 6.05 7.97 4.99
CA PHE A 57 6.76 7.19 3.98
C PHE A 57 5.80 6.43 3.09
N LEU A 58 6.27 6.08 1.91
CA LEU A 58 5.62 5.16 0.99
C LEU A 58 6.41 3.85 0.91
N ILE A 59 5.72 2.72 0.95
CA ILE A 59 6.24 1.44 0.48
C ILE A 59 5.76 1.27 -0.96
N ILE A 60 6.68 1.20 -1.89
CA ILE A 60 6.37 1.11 -3.33
C ILE A 60 6.84 -0.24 -3.86
N ILE A 61 5.96 -0.99 -4.52
CA ILE A 61 6.34 -2.20 -5.24
C ILE A 61 6.36 -1.89 -6.72
N ALA A 62 7.51 -2.14 -7.35
CA ALA A 62 7.70 -1.93 -8.78
C ALA A 62 8.55 -3.05 -9.39
N ARG A 63 8.44 -3.26 -10.68
CA ARG A 63 9.19 -4.26 -11.41
C ARG A 63 10.57 -3.73 -11.79
N THR A 64 11.62 -4.36 -11.27
CA THR A 64 13.03 -4.04 -11.56
C THR A 64 13.62 -4.88 -12.67
N SER A 65 13.09 -6.09 -12.90
CA SER A 65 13.55 -6.98 -13.98
C SER A 65 12.40 -7.76 -14.59
N ASP A 66 12.62 -8.27 -15.79
CA ASP A 66 11.69 -9.20 -16.41
C ASP A 66 11.74 -10.54 -15.67
N ALA A 67 10.59 -11.10 -15.42
CA ALA A 67 10.46 -12.37 -14.71
C ALA A 67 10.78 -13.54 -15.66
N PRO A 68 11.37 -14.62 -15.16
CA PRO A 68 11.47 -15.87 -15.92
C PRO A 68 10.10 -16.37 -16.37
N PRO A 69 9.99 -17.10 -17.50
CA PRO A 69 8.75 -17.69 -17.96
C PRO A 69 8.05 -18.50 -16.86
N GLY A 70 6.76 -18.27 -16.66
CA GLY A 70 5.94 -18.93 -15.63
C GLY A 70 6.17 -18.44 -14.20
N LYS A 71 7.09 -17.49 -13.96
CA LYS A 71 7.41 -16.97 -12.61
C LYS A 71 7.21 -15.45 -12.50
N ARG A 72 6.07 -14.95 -12.98
CA ARG A 72 5.76 -13.49 -13.05
C ARG A 72 5.90 -12.76 -11.72
N HIS A 73 5.77 -13.44 -10.58
CA HIS A 73 5.97 -12.89 -9.24
C HIS A 73 7.44 -12.52 -8.96
N MET A 74 8.39 -13.10 -9.68
CA MET A 74 9.80 -12.70 -9.61
C MET A 74 10.04 -11.39 -10.38
N GLY A 75 11.09 -10.67 -10.03
CA GLY A 75 11.42 -9.38 -10.64
C GLY A 75 10.67 -8.18 -10.06
N LEU A 76 9.88 -8.37 -9.01
CA LEU A 76 9.27 -7.29 -8.24
C LEU A 76 10.18 -6.92 -7.06
N SER A 77 10.44 -5.62 -6.89
CA SER A 77 11.24 -5.07 -5.79
C SER A 77 10.41 -4.08 -4.97
N MET A 78 10.80 -3.91 -3.71
CA MET A 78 10.09 -3.07 -2.74
C MET A 78 11.00 -1.94 -2.30
N PHE A 79 10.47 -0.72 -2.32
CA PHE A 79 11.21 0.49 -1.95
C PHE A 79 10.54 1.18 -0.78
N PHE A 80 11.34 1.64 0.19
CA PHE A 80 10.92 2.45 1.32
C PHE A 80 11.34 3.90 1.08
N VAL A 81 10.38 4.78 0.91
CA VAL A 81 10.64 6.17 0.55
C VAL A 81 10.09 7.10 1.61
N GLU A 82 10.96 7.74 2.39
CA GLU A 82 10.56 8.79 3.32
C GLU A 82 10.04 10.01 2.55
N LYS A 83 9.02 10.68 3.09
CA LYS A 83 8.47 11.91 2.53
C LYS A 83 7.92 12.83 3.62
N LYS A 84 7.67 14.08 3.27
CA LYS A 84 6.98 15.03 4.14
C LYS A 84 5.48 14.72 4.20
N ARG A 85 4.91 14.70 5.41
CA ARG A 85 3.45 14.63 5.62
C ARG A 85 2.72 15.75 4.89
N GLY A 86 1.52 15.45 4.39
CA GLY A 86 0.65 16.39 3.70
C GLY A 86 1.06 16.69 2.27
N THR A 87 2.08 16.01 1.73
CA THR A 87 2.56 16.20 0.36
C THR A 87 2.82 14.87 -0.34
N LEU A 88 2.83 14.87 -1.66
CA LEU A 88 3.43 13.82 -2.47
C LEU A 88 4.86 14.21 -2.85
N PRO A 89 5.80 13.26 -3.01
CA PRO A 89 7.15 13.56 -3.43
C PRO A 89 7.20 14.17 -4.84
N LYS A 90 8.26 14.92 -5.15
CA LYS A 90 8.50 15.40 -6.52
C LYS A 90 8.65 14.20 -7.48
N GLY A 91 7.95 14.21 -8.59
CA GLY A 91 7.88 13.09 -9.55
C GLY A 91 6.75 12.10 -9.23
N VAL A 92 5.97 12.36 -8.17
CA VAL A 92 4.75 11.61 -7.87
C VAL A 92 3.58 12.59 -7.88
N SER A 93 2.58 12.32 -8.70
CA SER A 93 1.30 13.02 -8.70
C SER A 93 0.18 12.06 -8.30
N GLY A 94 -0.97 12.59 -7.90
CA GLY A 94 -2.10 11.75 -7.55
C GLY A 94 -3.31 12.55 -7.11
N ALA A 95 -4.45 11.88 -7.10
CA ALA A 95 -5.72 12.42 -6.67
C ALA A 95 -6.45 11.44 -5.73
N PRO A 96 -7.25 11.95 -4.78
CA PRO A 96 -8.08 11.09 -3.96
C PRO A 96 -9.18 10.45 -4.80
N ILE A 97 -9.38 9.15 -4.62
CA ILE A 97 -10.43 8.36 -5.26
C ILE A 97 -11.74 8.60 -4.50
N PRO A 98 -12.83 9.01 -5.18
CA PRO A 98 -14.16 9.04 -4.58
C PRO A 98 -14.58 7.63 -4.11
N LYS A 99 -15.03 7.49 -2.88
CA LYS A 99 -15.43 6.21 -2.31
C LYS A 99 -16.54 6.33 -1.28
N ILE A 100 -17.30 5.27 -1.10
CA ILE A 100 -18.28 5.12 -0.03
C ILE A 100 -17.58 4.48 1.17
N GLY A 101 -17.61 5.15 2.31
CA GLY A 101 -16.97 4.69 3.55
C GLY A 101 -15.49 5.03 3.66
N TYR A 102 -14.90 4.69 4.80
CA TYR A 102 -13.52 5.03 5.13
C TYR A 102 -13.25 6.53 5.08
N PHE A 103 -14.20 7.35 5.53
CA PHE A 103 -14.20 8.80 5.34
C PHE A 103 -13.05 9.52 6.05
N GLY A 104 -12.50 8.95 7.12
CA GLY A 104 -11.33 9.50 7.82
C GLY A 104 -10.00 9.35 7.06
N TRP A 105 -9.97 8.56 5.98
CA TRP A 105 -8.76 8.23 5.25
C TRP A 105 -8.96 8.44 3.75
N LYS A 106 -8.21 9.35 3.17
CA LYS A 106 -8.16 9.48 1.72
C LYS A 106 -7.40 8.31 1.13
N THR A 107 -7.90 7.78 0.03
CA THR A 107 -7.25 6.73 -0.76
C THR A 107 -6.94 7.31 -2.12
N TYR A 108 -5.73 7.13 -2.60
CA TYR A 108 -5.21 7.82 -3.78
C TYR A 108 -5.01 6.87 -4.95
N GLU A 109 -5.24 7.39 -6.14
CA GLU A 109 -4.51 6.97 -7.34
C GLU A 109 -3.20 7.78 -7.39
N LEU A 110 -2.11 7.13 -7.78
CA LEU A 110 -0.79 7.74 -7.89
C LEU A 110 -0.21 7.49 -9.26
N ALA A 111 0.45 8.49 -9.83
CA ALA A 111 1.26 8.37 -11.03
C ALA A 111 2.71 8.73 -10.70
N PHE A 112 3.61 7.85 -11.08
CA PHE A 112 5.06 8.02 -10.96
C PHE A 112 5.63 8.35 -12.34
N ASP A 113 6.32 9.48 -12.43
CA ASP A 113 6.98 9.94 -13.65
C ASP A 113 8.48 10.07 -13.39
N ASN A 114 9.24 9.04 -13.76
CA ASN A 114 10.67 8.95 -13.53
C ASN A 114 11.06 9.33 -12.09
N PHE A 115 10.24 8.87 -11.14
CA PHE A 115 10.46 9.15 -9.72
C PHE A 115 11.73 8.47 -9.24
N ARG A 116 12.71 9.27 -8.83
CA ARG A 116 14.02 8.81 -8.37
C ARG A 116 13.96 8.20 -6.99
N VAL A 117 14.49 7.00 -6.84
CA VAL A 117 14.78 6.33 -5.56
C VAL A 117 16.22 5.83 -5.56
N GLU A 118 16.85 5.80 -4.40
CA GLU A 118 18.21 5.28 -4.29
C GLU A 118 18.20 3.75 -4.09
N ALA A 119 19.29 3.07 -4.43
CA ALA A 119 19.39 1.63 -4.19
C ALA A 119 19.29 1.29 -2.69
N ALA A 120 19.70 2.20 -1.82
CA ALA A 120 19.60 2.04 -0.37
C ALA A 120 18.16 2.10 0.16
N ASP A 121 17.21 2.61 -0.64
CA ASP A 121 15.78 2.63 -0.30
C ASP A 121 15.11 1.27 -0.55
N MET A 122 15.81 0.31 -1.17
CA MET A 122 15.28 -1.02 -1.42
C MET A 122 15.16 -1.82 -0.12
N ILE A 123 14.00 -2.43 0.10
CA ILE A 123 13.76 -3.34 1.21
C ILE A 123 14.14 -4.76 0.76
N GLY A 124 15.10 -5.36 1.45
CA GLY A 124 15.55 -6.72 1.20
C GLY A 124 16.28 -6.85 -0.14
N GLU A 125 16.03 -7.94 -0.84
CA GLU A 125 16.72 -8.31 -2.09
C GLU A 125 15.90 -7.91 -3.32
N GLU A 126 16.60 -7.51 -4.39
CA GLU A 126 15.99 -7.23 -5.68
C GLU A 126 15.22 -8.47 -6.20
N GLY A 127 14.01 -8.24 -6.69
CA GLY A 127 13.17 -9.31 -7.23
C GLY A 127 12.35 -10.09 -6.21
N HIS A 128 12.49 -9.82 -4.90
CA HIS A 128 11.85 -10.60 -3.82
C HIS A 128 10.63 -9.93 -3.17
N ALA A 129 10.16 -8.79 -3.66
CA ALA A 129 9.05 -8.05 -3.07
C ALA A 129 7.75 -8.85 -2.96
N PHE A 130 7.50 -9.79 -3.88
CA PHE A 130 6.32 -10.65 -3.81
C PHE A 130 6.26 -11.42 -2.49
N TYR A 131 7.35 -12.02 -2.07
CA TYR A 131 7.42 -12.81 -0.84
C TYR A 131 7.28 -11.93 0.41
N TYR A 132 7.91 -10.77 0.41
CA TYR A 132 7.78 -9.81 1.54
C TYR A 132 6.34 -9.29 1.65
N ALA A 133 5.72 -8.93 0.53
CA ALA A 133 4.35 -8.46 0.51
C ALA A 133 3.36 -9.53 0.97
N THR A 134 3.48 -10.77 0.45
CA THR A 134 2.56 -11.87 0.81
C THR A 134 2.67 -12.24 2.28
N SER A 135 3.87 -12.31 2.84
CA SER A 135 4.09 -12.55 4.27
C SER A 135 3.42 -11.48 5.14
N GLY A 136 3.57 -10.19 4.79
CA GLY A 136 2.87 -9.11 5.49
C GLY A 136 1.34 -9.16 5.35
N LEU A 137 0.86 -9.57 4.17
CA LEU A 137 -0.58 -9.68 3.90
C LEU A 137 -1.26 -10.82 4.68
N GLU A 138 -0.55 -11.87 5.09
CA GLU A 138 -1.11 -12.93 5.95
C GLU A 138 -1.61 -12.35 7.28
N THR A 139 -0.77 -11.58 7.95
CA THR A 139 -1.15 -10.87 9.19
C THR A 139 -2.24 -9.82 8.94
N ALA A 140 -2.14 -9.08 7.83
CA ALA A 140 -3.13 -8.06 7.46
C ALA A 140 -4.52 -8.67 7.19
N ARG A 141 -4.61 -9.87 6.63
CA ARG A 141 -5.88 -10.59 6.41
C ARG A 141 -6.54 -10.97 7.73
N ALA A 142 -5.79 -11.51 8.70
CA ALA A 142 -6.30 -11.85 10.03
C ALA A 142 -6.83 -10.59 10.75
N HIS A 143 -6.08 -9.50 10.72
CA HIS A 143 -6.49 -8.21 11.26
C HIS A 143 -7.78 -7.67 10.59
N THR A 144 -7.87 -7.76 9.26
CA THR A 144 -9.05 -7.30 8.51
C THR A 144 -10.28 -8.15 8.83
N ALA A 145 -10.13 -9.47 8.98
CA ALA A 145 -11.21 -10.36 9.40
C ALA A 145 -11.70 -10.02 10.82
N ALA A 146 -10.80 -9.83 11.77
CA ALA A 146 -11.15 -9.44 13.13
C ALA A 146 -11.92 -8.10 13.18
N ARG A 147 -11.50 -7.12 12.37
CA ARG A 147 -12.21 -5.84 12.24
C ARG A 147 -13.63 -6.01 11.69
N ALA A 148 -13.81 -6.85 10.67
CA ALA A 148 -15.13 -7.13 10.10
C ALA A 148 -16.07 -7.79 11.11
N ILE A 149 -15.55 -8.77 11.89
CA ILE A 149 -16.29 -9.43 12.96
C ILE A 149 -16.68 -8.44 14.05
N GLY A 150 -15.77 -7.56 14.46
CA GLY A 150 -16.07 -6.54 15.47
C GLY A 150 -17.19 -5.56 15.04
N LEU A 151 -17.20 -5.16 13.76
CA LEU A 151 -18.28 -4.33 13.20
C LEU A 151 -19.61 -5.09 13.17
N ALA A 152 -19.60 -6.36 12.77
CA ALA A 152 -20.78 -7.20 12.75
C ALA A 152 -21.35 -7.41 14.16
N GLN A 153 -20.48 -7.66 15.16
CA GLN A 153 -20.89 -7.79 16.55
C GLN A 153 -21.55 -6.52 17.07
N GLY A 154 -20.95 -5.35 16.82
CA GLY A 154 -21.55 -4.07 17.24
C GLY A 154 -22.91 -3.82 16.61
N ALA A 155 -23.09 -4.12 15.33
CA ALA A 155 -24.37 -4.01 14.64
C ALA A 155 -25.42 -4.97 15.21
N LEU A 156 -25.03 -6.18 15.59
CA LEU A 156 -25.91 -7.16 16.23
C LEU A 156 -26.35 -6.68 17.61
N ASP A 157 -25.43 -6.22 18.44
CA ASP A 157 -25.73 -5.72 19.80
C ASP A 157 -26.69 -4.52 19.75
N ASP A 158 -26.47 -3.59 18.83
CA ASP A 158 -27.37 -2.46 18.60
C ASP A 158 -28.76 -2.90 18.14
N SER A 159 -28.83 -3.89 17.25
CA SER A 159 -30.10 -4.44 16.75
C SER A 159 -30.91 -5.13 17.85
N ILE A 160 -30.25 -5.91 18.70
CA ILE A 160 -30.89 -6.60 19.84
C ILE A 160 -31.45 -5.56 20.82
N ARG A 161 -30.67 -4.53 21.18
CA ARG A 161 -31.09 -3.46 22.06
C ARG A 161 -32.32 -2.73 21.48
N TYR A 162 -32.24 -2.32 20.21
CA TYR A 162 -33.35 -1.64 19.54
C TYR A 162 -34.62 -2.49 19.49
N ALA A 163 -34.51 -3.78 19.16
CA ALA A 163 -35.64 -4.69 19.11
C ALA A 163 -36.33 -4.86 20.49
N GLY A 164 -35.55 -4.83 21.57
CA GLY A 164 -36.09 -4.90 22.95
C GLY A 164 -36.78 -3.61 23.45
N GLU A 165 -36.39 -2.46 22.92
CA GLU A 165 -36.88 -1.15 23.30
C GLU A 165 -38.07 -0.69 22.43
N ARG A 166 -38.12 -1.10 21.17
CA ARG A 166 -39.13 -0.68 20.22
C ARG A 166 -40.48 -1.30 20.57
N ARG A 167 -41.49 -0.41 20.76
CA ARG A 167 -42.90 -0.78 20.89
C ARG A 167 -43.63 -0.62 19.57
N GLN A 168 -44.36 -1.62 19.15
CA GLN A 168 -45.29 -1.59 18.03
C GLN A 168 -46.65 -2.07 18.49
#